data_dbe4085cecf921d1b257b7e5293d5c8e
#
_entry.id   dbe4085cecf921d1b257b7e5293d5c8e
#
_cell.length_a   1.000
_cell.length_b   1.000
_cell.length_c   1.000
_cell.angle_alpha   90.00
_cell.angle_beta   90.00
_cell.angle_gamma   90.00
#
_symmetry.space_group_name_H-M   'P 1'
#
loop_
_entity.id
_entity.type
_entity.pdbx_description
1 polymer ?
#
loop_
_entity_poly.entity_id
_entity_poly.type
_entity_poly.pdbx_seq_one_letter_code
_entity_poly.pdbx_strand_id
1 'polypeptide(L)'
;MKQHRKYMSNILKIPLNKIRQEGNYKELLDALERGFRRFSIDFYLVGATARDVWMRGLHEVTPKRATSDLDFAVMLKDSEQFGELKKYLIEVEGFVPYKENAFVLIWKDRTQVDLIPFGDLENEGVVTVKGTGFTSMNVEGVREVFEEASAEIQIDDNTQFKVCTLSGIVVLKLIAWDDRPEVRGDDIDDVADILRHYFRFNSESIWEKHFDLFIDDAGLDEIASQYLGREIGKIVIKNLKLKDRILDILERGISDTKSNGLDELLAKKLDNTIEFCRSLISHLINGIKEIPENK
;
A
#
# COMPACT_ATOMS: atom_id res chain seq x y z
N MET A 1 27.98 29.31 7.83
CA MET A 1 27.64 28.82 6.48
C MET A 1 26.86 27.52 6.65
N LYS A 2 25.52 27.57 6.56
CA LYS A 2 24.65 26.39 6.65
C LYS A 2 24.58 25.76 5.25
N GLN A 3 25.16 24.58 5.07
CA GLN A 3 24.99 23.79 3.86
C GLN A 3 23.55 23.30 3.79
N HIS A 4 22.78 23.83 2.88
CA HIS A 4 21.50 23.26 2.45
C HIS A 4 21.83 21.94 1.75
N ARG A 5 21.60 20.81 2.42
CA ARG A 5 21.47 19.51 1.77
C ARG A 5 20.25 19.58 0.87
N LYS A 6 20.49 19.72 -0.41
CA LYS A 6 19.52 19.59 -1.48
C LYS A 6 19.12 18.10 -1.51
N TYR A 7 17.99 17.74 -0.89
CA TYR A 7 17.36 16.46 -1.16
C TYR A 7 16.87 16.50 -2.61
N MET A 8 17.62 15.90 -3.52
CA MET A 8 17.08 15.54 -4.83
C MET A 8 16.09 14.42 -4.54
N SER A 9 14.79 14.72 -4.58
CA SER A 9 13.75 13.70 -4.64
C SER A 9 14.01 12.91 -5.94
N ASN A 10 14.36 11.64 -5.80
CA ASN A 10 14.45 10.73 -6.94
C ASN A 10 13.02 10.47 -7.42
N ILE A 11 12.53 11.32 -8.33
CA ILE A 11 11.24 11.10 -8.97
C ILE A 11 11.40 9.91 -9.92
N LEU A 12 10.64 8.87 -9.68
CA LEU A 12 10.66 7.67 -10.51
C LEU A 12 9.85 7.93 -11.78
N LYS A 13 10.50 7.85 -12.95
CA LYS A 13 9.83 8.03 -14.24
C LYS A 13 9.33 6.68 -14.77
N ILE A 14 8.02 6.54 -14.86
CA ILE A 14 7.36 5.30 -15.30
C ILE A 14 6.33 5.62 -16.37
N PRO A 15 6.55 5.20 -17.63
CA PRO A 15 5.57 5.42 -18.68
C PRO A 15 4.24 4.73 -18.38
N LEU A 16 3.13 5.41 -18.65
CA LEU A 16 1.77 4.92 -18.33
C LEU A 16 1.49 3.53 -18.92
N ASN A 17 1.96 3.26 -20.12
CA ASN A 17 1.79 1.97 -20.79
C ASN A 17 2.50 0.79 -20.09
N LYS A 18 3.48 1.07 -19.24
CA LYS A 18 4.09 0.04 -18.38
C LYS A 18 3.24 -0.29 -17.14
N ILE A 19 2.39 0.63 -16.70
CA ILE A 19 1.49 0.41 -15.57
C ILE A 19 0.23 -0.31 -16.06
N ARG A 20 -0.34 0.17 -17.16
CA ARG A 20 -1.55 -0.42 -17.77
C ARG A 20 -1.57 -0.26 -19.29
N GLN A 21 -1.98 -1.32 -19.99
CA GLN A 21 -1.94 -1.38 -21.45
C GLN A 21 -3.21 -0.90 -22.14
N GLU A 22 -4.36 -0.83 -21.44
CA GLU A 22 -5.67 -0.52 -22.03
C GLU A 22 -6.41 0.57 -21.23
N GLY A 23 -7.18 1.37 -21.95
CA GLY A 23 -8.11 2.36 -21.39
C GLY A 23 -7.63 3.81 -21.42
N ASN A 24 -8.55 4.73 -21.11
CA ASN A 24 -8.33 6.17 -21.13
C ASN A 24 -7.77 6.68 -19.78
N TYR A 25 -6.71 6.00 -19.29
CA TYR A 25 -6.14 6.20 -17.96
C TYR A 25 -5.62 7.61 -17.74
N LYS A 26 -5.02 8.21 -18.79
CA LYS A 26 -4.53 9.57 -18.67
C LYS A 26 -5.67 10.55 -18.39
N GLU A 27 -6.75 10.49 -19.15
CA GLU A 27 -7.90 11.37 -18.96
C GLU A 27 -8.53 11.20 -17.58
N LEU A 28 -8.59 9.96 -17.08
CA LEU A 28 -9.06 9.64 -15.73
C LEU A 28 -8.15 10.25 -14.65
N LEU A 29 -6.84 10.05 -14.75
CA LEU A 29 -5.87 10.60 -13.79
C LEU A 29 -5.88 12.12 -13.81
N ASP A 30 -5.94 12.75 -14.98
CA ASP A 30 -6.04 14.20 -15.13
C ASP A 30 -7.33 14.75 -14.47
N ALA A 31 -8.46 14.03 -14.60
CA ALA A 31 -9.73 14.40 -13.98
C ALA A 31 -9.66 14.32 -12.44
N LEU A 32 -9.08 13.25 -11.91
CA LEU A 32 -8.86 13.11 -10.46
C LEU A 32 -7.92 14.20 -9.92
N GLU A 33 -6.80 14.45 -10.62
CA GLU A 33 -5.82 15.46 -10.21
C GLU A 33 -6.45 16.86 -10.20
N ARG A 34 -7.29 17.23 -11.17
CA ARG A 34 -8.04 18.49 -11.14
C ARG A 34 -8.92 18.62 -9.91
N GLY A 35 -9.62 17.54 -9.53
CA GLY A 35 -10.42 17.49 -8.31
C GLY A 35 -9.56 17.67 -7.06
N PHE A 36 -8.50 16.90 -6.92
CA PHE A 36 -7.62 16.97 -5.75
C PHE A 36 -6.95 18.35 -5.60
N ARG A 37 -6.44 18.91 -6.68
CA ARG A 37 -5.85 20.27 -6.68
C ARG A 37 -6.87 21.35 -6.34
N ARG A 38 -8.11 21.25 -6.86
CA ARG A 38 -9.15 22.25 -6.60
C ARG A 38 -9.46 22.40 -5.11
N PHE A 39 -9.43 21.28 -4.38
CA PHE A 39 -9.74 21.24 -2.95
C PHE A 39 -8.49 21.18 -2.06
N SER A 40 -7.28 21.33 -2.65
CA SER A 40 -6.00 21.22 -1.93
C SER A 40 -5.87 19.94 -1.12
N ILE A 41 -6.21 18.81 -1.75
CA ILE A 41 -6.20 17.48 -1.15
C ILE A 41 -4.89 16.80 -1.52
N ASP A 42 -4.12 16.38 -0.52
CA ASP A 42 -3.00 15.45 -0.69
C ASP A 42 -3.54 14.03 -0.91
N PHE A 43 -2.89 13.30 -1.80
CA PHE A 43 -3.32 11.96 -2.18
C PHE A 43 -2.16 11.07 -2.58
N TYR A 44 -2.38 9.76 -2.56
CA TYR A 44 -1.45 8.78 -3.11
C TYR A 44 -2.16 7.54 -3.63
N LEU A 45 -1.57 6.90 -4.64
CA LEU A 45 -2.05 5.64 -5.19
C LEU A 45 -1.71 4.50 -4.23
N VAL A 46 -2.67 3.64 -3.93
CA VAL A 46 -2.53 2.46 -3.07
C VAL A 46 -3.01 1.20 -3.78
N GLY A 47 -3.13 0.10 -3.08
CA GLY A 47 -3.74 -1.14 -3.58
C GLY A 47 -2.92 -1.87 -4.66
N ALA A 48 -3.62 -2.68 -5.44
CA ALA A 48 -2.99 -3.54 -6.43
C ALA A 48 -2.36 -2.76 -7.59
N THR A 49 -2.92 -1.60 -7.97
CA THR A 49 -2.32 -0.75 -9.02
C THR A 49 -1.01 -0.12 -8.53
N ALA A 50 -0.90 0.26 -7.25
CA ALA A 50 0.37 0.71 -6.68
C ALA A 50 1.43 -0.41 -6.72
N ARG A 51 1.06 -1.66 -6.38
CA ARG A 51 1.94 -2.83 -6.53
C ARG A 51 2.42 -2.97 -7.99
N ASP A 52 1.52 -2.83 -8.96
CA ASP A 52 1.84 -2.97 -10.38
C ASP A 52 2.79 -1.87 -10.89
N VAL A 53 2.75 -0.67 -10.32
CA VAL A 53 3.74 0.40 -10.56
C VAL A 53 5.15 -0.10 -10.25
N TRP A 54 5.34 -0.73 -9.09
CA TRP A 54 6.63 -1.27 -8.70
C TRP A 54 7.00 -2.50 -9.52
N MET A 55 6.13 -3.51 -9.56
CA MET A 55 6.46 -4.80 -10.15
C MET A 55 6.60 -4.70 -11.67
N ARG A 56 5.57 -4.23 -12.37
CA ARG A 56 5.57 -4.13 -13.83
C ARG A 56 6.30 -2.89 -14.31
N GLY A 57 6.02 -1.74 -13.69
CA GLY A 57 6.53 -0.45 -14.12
C GLY A 57 8.04 -0.32 -13.99
N LEU A 58 8.60 -0.70 -12.85
CA LEU A 58 10.02 -0.56 -12.53
C LEU A 58 10.83 -1.84 -12.75
N HIS A 59 10.30 -2.98 -12.34
CA HIS A 59 11.07 -4.22 -12.31
C HIS A 59 10.72 -5.21 -13.44
N GLU A 60 9.76 -4.86 -14.32
CA GLU A 60 9.36 -5.67 -15.48
C GLU A 60 8.87 -7.09 -15.09
N VAL A 61 8.29 -7.21 -13.89
CA VAL A 61 7.64 -8.43 -13.40
C VAL A 61 6.15 -8.32 -13.62
N THR A 62 5.56 -9.26 -14.33
CA THR A 62 4.11 -9.32 -14.51
C THR A 62 3.47 -9.89 -13.25
N PRO A 63 2.62 -9.13 -12.53
CA PRO A 63 1.89 -9.65 -11.39
C PRO A 63 1.01 -10.83 -11.78
N LYS A 64 0.83 -11.79 -10.88
CA LYS A 64 -0.02 -12.98 -11.12
C LYS A 64 -1.49 -12.61 -11.31
N ARG A 65 -1.93 -11.51 -10.68
CA ARG A 65 -3.31 -11.02 -10.74
C ARG A 65 -3.35 -9.66 -11.41
N ALA A 66 -4.20 -9.51 -12.42
CA ALA A 66 -4.54 -8.22 -12.99
C ALA A 66 -5.59 -7.52 -12.11
N THR A 67 -5.49 -6.19 -11.97
CA THR A 67 -6.52 -5.36 -11.34
C THR A 67 -7.13 -4.42 -12.36
N SER A 68 -8.44 -4.15 -12.22
CA SER A 68 -9.15 -3.14 -13.01
C SER A 68 -9.39 -1.85 -12.22
N ASP A 69 -9.25 -1.91 -10.90
CA ASP A 69 -9.64 -0.85 -10.00
C ASP A 69 -8.45 0.04 -9.67
N LEU A 70 -8.75 1.31 -9.39
CA LEU A 70 -7.79 2.30 -8.93
C LEU A 70 -8.14 2.72 -7.52
N ASP A 71 -7.22 2.51 -6.60
CA ASP A 71 -7.38 2.87 -5.20
C ASP A 71 -6.55 4.12 -4.90
N PHE A 72 -7.20 5.25 -4.58
CA PHE A 72 -6.54 6.47 -4.13
C PHE A 72 -6.88 6.78 -2.67
N ALA A 73 -5.85 6.84 -1.83
CA ALA A 73 -6.01 7.39 -0.50
C ALA A 73 -5.94 8.93 -0.59
N VAL A 74 -6.92 9.61 0.01
CA VAL A 74 -7.12 11.06 -0.08
C VAL A 74 -7.17 11.66 1.32
N MET A 75 -6.29 12.63 1.59
CA MET A 75 -6.18 13.28 2.90
C MET A 75 -7.21 14.39 3.04
N LEU A 76 -8.09 14.28 4.01
CA LEU A 76 -9.24 15.16 4.17
C LEU A 76 -9.35 15.69 5.61
N LYS A 77 -9.90 16.90 5.73
CA LYS A 77 -10.17 17.53 7.02
C LYS A 77 -11.44 17.00 7.67
N ASP A 78 -12.49 16.82 6.86
CA ASP A 78 -13.82 16.44 7.33
C ASP A 78 -14.65 15.79 6.21
N SER A 79 -15.82 15.30 6.58
CA SER A 79 -16.76 14.67 5.66
C SER A 79 -17.40 15.65 4.67
N GLU A 80 -17.39 16.96 4.93
CA GLU A 80 -17.91 17.98 4.02
C GLU A 80 -16.98 18.11 2.82
N GLN A 81 -15.66 18.22 3.06
CA GLN A 81 -14.64 18.25 2.00
C GLN A 81 -14.71 17.01 1.10
N PHE A 82 -14.94 15.81 1.69
CA PHE A 82 -15.17 14.60 0.89
C PHE A 82 -16.41 14.70 0.01
N GLY A 83 -17.51 15.23 0.56
CA GLY A 83 -18.75 15.46 -0.18
C GLY A 83 -18.58 16.44 -1.34
N GLU A 84 -17.85 17.54 -1.12
CA GLU A 84 -17.53 18.53 -2.15
C GLU A 84 -16.64 17.97 -3.26
N LEU A 85 -15.60 17.22 -2.91
CA LEU A 85 -14.76 16.51 -3.88
C LEU A 85 -15.61 15.57 -4.76
N LYS A 86 -16.41 14.71 -4.15
CA LYS A 86 -17.27 13.78 -4.90
C LYS A 86 -18.26 14.51 -5.80
N LYS A 87 -18.88 15.57 -5.30
CA LYS A 87 -19.81 16.39 -6.08
C LYS A 87 -19.11 16.94 -7.33
N TYR A 88 -17.92 17.51 -7.17
CA TYR A 88 -17.13 18.02 -8.29
C TYR A 88 -16.79 16.91 -9.31
N LEU A 89 -16.30 15.78 -8.85
CA LEU A 89 -15.95 14.65 -9.72
C LEU A 89 -17.18 14.15 -10.52
N ILE A 90 -18.36 14.15 -9.90
CA ILE A 90 -19.59 13.72 -10.55
C ILE A 90 -20.12 14.78 -11.52
N GLU A 91 -20.28 16.02 -11.07
CA GLU A 91 -20.98 17.07 -11.83
C GLU A 91 -20.10 17.69 -12.91
N VAL A 92 -18.76 17.77 -12.70
CA VAL A 92 -17.84 18.46 -13.61
C VAL A 92 -17.01 17.48 -14.43
N GLU A 93 -16.47 16.44 -13.78
CA GLU A 93 -15.58 15.49 -14.46
C GLU A 93 -16.32 14.30 -15.08
N GLY A 94 -17.59 14.07 -14.71
CA GLY A 94 -18.45 13.06 -15.31
C GLY A 94 -18.28 11.66 -14.72
N PHE A 95 -17.79 11.53 -13.50
CA PHE A 95 -17.86 10.27 -12.76
C PHE A 95 -19.30 9.91 -12.38
N VAL A 96 -19.55 8.64 -12.19
CA VAL A 96 -20.86 8.14 -11.73
C VAL A 96 -20.70 7.52 -10.33
N PRO A 97 -21.55 7.89 -9.34
CA PRO A 97 -21.48 7.30 -8.02
C PRO A 97 -21.92 5.83 -8.06
N TYR A 98 -21.23 4.98 -7.30
CA TYR A 98 -21.64 3.59 -7.13
C TYR A 98 -22.59 3.48 -5.93
N LYS A 99 -23.79 2.95 -6.17
CA LYS A 99 -24.88 2.97 -5.17
C LYS A 99 -24.63 2.07 -3.96
N GLU A 100 -23.83 1.02 -4.12
CA GLU A 100 -23.57 0.03 -3.08
C GLU A 100 -22.38 0.39 -2.19
N ASN A 101 -21.59 1.40 -2.58
CA ASN A 101 -20.42 1.82 -1.83
C ASN A 101 -20.17 3.34 -2.00
N ALA A 102 -20.29 4.08 -0.90
CA ALA A 102 -20.14 5.54 -0.89
C ALA A 102 -18.70 6.01 -1.22
N PHE A 103 -17.70 5.15 -1.14
CA PHE A 103 -16.30 5.46 -1.45
C PHE A 103 -15.92 5.22 -2.91
N VAL A 104 -16.81 4.64 -3.69
CA VAL A 104 -16.55 4.22 -5.07
C VAL A 104 -17.17 5.18 -6.07
N LEU A 105 -16.41 5.52 -7.11
CA LEU A 105 -16.85 6.21 -8.31
C LEU A 105 -16.52 5.37 -9.54
N ILE A 106 -17.35 5.45 -10.58
CA ILE A 106 -17.17 4.75 -11.84
C ILE A 106 -16.81 5.78 -12.92
N TRP A 107 -15.72 5.57 -13.61
CA TRP A 107 -15.31 6.36 -14.77
C TRP A 107 -16.04 5.94 -16.05
N LYS A 108 -15.94 6.76 -17.09
CA LYS A 108 -16.64 6.63 -18.40
C LYS A 108 -16.48 5.25 -19.06
N ASP A 109 -15.29 4.63 -18.93
CA ASP A 109 -14.97 3.31 -19.50
C ASP A 109 -15.29 2.14 -18.53
N ARG A 110 -16.06 2.42 -17.48
CA ARG A 110 -16.40 1.51 -16.37
C ARG A 110 -15.24 1.20 -15.43
N THR A 111 -14.12 1.92 -15.50
CA THR A 111 -13.06 1.80 -14.48
C THR A 111 -13.60 2.21 -13.12
N GLN A 112 -13.45 1.34 -12.15
CA GLN A 112 -13.77 1.62 -10.75
C GLN A 112 -12.63 2.44 -10.13
N VAL A 113 -13.00 3.48 -9.38
CA VAL A 113 -12.09 4.31 -8.60
C VAL A 113 -12.56 4.32 -7.16
N ASP A 114 -11.73 3.79 -6.28
CA ASP A 114 -11.96 3.78 -4.85
C ASP A 114 -11.25 4.97 -4.22
N LEU A 115 -12.02 5.84 -3.56
CA LEU A 115 -11.48 6.97 -2.79
C LEU A 115 -11.46 6.56 -1.31
N ILE A 116 -10.27 6.35 -0.77
CA ILE A 116 -10.05 5.95 0.62
C ILE A 116 -9.74 7.22 1.43
N PRO A 117 -10.74 7.81 2.11
CA PRO A 117 -10.53 9.03 2.86
C PRO A 117 -9.74 8.75 4.15
N PHE A 118 -8.74 9.56 4.44
CA PHE A 118 -7.98 9.53 5.68
C PHE A 118 -7.67 10.96 6.13
N GLY A 119 -7.15 11.13 7.33
CA GLY A 119 -6.78 12.45 7.82
C GLY A 119 -7.59 12.86 9.04
N ASP A 120 -7.97 14.14 9.16
CA ASP A 120 -8.61 14.65 10.36
C ASP A 120 -10.07 14.22 10.54
N LEU A 121 -10.68 13.63 9.48
CA LEU A 121 -12.02 13.05 9.54
C LEU A 121 -12.07 11.66 10.20
N GLU A 122 -10.92 11.04 10.48
CA GLU A 122 -10.86 9.74 11.13
C GLU A 122 -11.30 9.81 12.59
N ASN A 123 -12.01 8.79 13.01
CA ASN A 123 -12.29 8.55 14.43
C ASN A 123 -11.83 7.14 14.78
N GLU A 124 -10.77 7.01 15.58
CA GLU A 124 -10.16 5.74 15.98
C GLU A 124 -9.87 4.80 14.80
N GLY A 125 -9.28 5.33 13.71
CA GLY A 125 -8.94 4.57 12.51
C GLY A 125 -10.13 4.23 11.61
N VAL A 126 -11.32 4.77 11.88
CA VAL A 126 -12.53 4.54 11.08
C VAL A 126 -13.03 5.86 10.49
N VAL A 127 -13.38 5.83 9.21
CA VAL A 127 -14.06 6.94 8.55
C VAL A 127 -15.48 6.54 8.20
N THR A 128 -16.44 7.42 8.55
CA THR A 128 -17.85 7.29 8.17
C THR A 128 -18.27 8.50 7.36
N VAL A 129 -18.90 8.26 6.20
CA VAL A 129 -19.35 9.30 5.27
C VAL A 129 -20.85 9.19 5.00
N LYS A 130 -21.44 10.29 4.53
CA LYS A 130 -22.83 10.29 4.05
C LYS A 130 -22.91 9.62 2.69
N GLY A 131 -23.89 8.75 2.50
CA GLY A 131 -24.08 8.05 1.23
C GLY A 131 -25.03 6.87 1.34
N THR A 132 -25.00 5.98 0.35
CA THR A 132 -25.77 4.75 0.30
C THR A 132 -24.84 3.54 0.29
N GLY A 133 -25.33 2.39 0.71
CA GLY A 133 -24.57 1.15 0.76
C GLY A 133 -23.50 1.16 1.86
N PHE A 134 -22.29 0.77 1.51
CA PHE A 134 -21.14 0.77 2.42
C PHE A 134 -20.65 2.21 2.66
N THR A 135 -20.74 2.68 3.89
CA THR A 135 -20.47 4.08 4.28
C THR A 135 -19.44 4.23 5.38
N SER A 136 -18.90 3.12 5.90
CA SER A 136 -17.90 3.13 6.95
C SER A 136 -16.71 2.26 6.56
N MET A 137 -15.49 2.75 6.73
CA MET A 137 -14.25 2.09 6.31
C MET A 137 -13.20 2.18 7.41
N ASN A 138 -12.51 1.07 7.68
CA ASN A 138 -11.28 1.08 8.46
C ASN A 138 -10.15 1.64 7.57
N VAL A 139 -9.45 2.65 8.09
CA VAL A 139 -8.35 3.34 7.39
C VAL A 139 -7.08 3.37 8.26
N GLU A 140 -6.99 2.48 9.25
CA GLU A 140 -5.82 2.35 10.09
C GLU A 140 -4.56 2.07 9.27
N GLY A 141 -3.48 2.78 9.57
CA GLY A 141 -2.19 2.66 8.88
C GLY A 141 -2.08 3.49 7.60
N VAL A 142 -3.19 4.03 7.05
CA VAL A 142 -3.16 4.79 5.78
C VAL A 142 -2.35 6.08 5.93
N ARG A 143 -2.46 6.78 7.06
CA ARG A 143 -1.71 8.00 7.36
C ARG A 143 -0.21 7.71 7.53
N GLU A 144 0.15 6.70 8.31
CA GLU A 144 1.54 6.31 8.56
C GLU A 144 2.23 5.88 7.25
N VAL A 145 1.53 5.15 6.40
CA VAL A 145 2.02 4.75 5.08
C VAL A 145 2.19 5.97 4.17
N PHE A 146 1.27 6.93 4.18
CA PHE A 146 1.41 8.18 3.41
C PHE A 146 2.67 8.96 3.80
N GLU A 147 2.94 9.07 5.10
CA GLU A 147 4.05 9.83 5.64
C GLU A 147 5.41 9.16 5.44
N GLU A 148 5.49 7.85 5.64
CA GLU A 148 6.77 7.11 5.72
C GLU A 148 7.03 6.18 4.53
N ALA A 149 6.01 5.80 3.79
CA ALA A 149 6.10 4.76 2.76
C ALA A 149 5.41 5.15 1.46
N SER A 150 5.57 6.40 1.04
CA SER A 150 5.12 6.87 -0.28
C SER A 150 6.29 7.44 -1.07
N ALA A 151 6.33 7.18 -2.39
CA ALA A 151 7.33 7.66 -3.32
C ALA A 151 6.69 8.50 -4.41
N GLU A 152 7.39 9.51 -4.91
CA GLU A 152 6.92 10.32 -6.03
C GLU A 152 7.21 9.63 -7.36
N ILE A 153 6.19 9.49 -8.20
CA ILE A 153 6.32 8.99 -9.57
C ILE A 153 5.91 10.06 -10.57
N GLN A 154 6.55 10.03 -11.72
CA GLN A 154 6.19 10.83 -12.90
C GLN A 154 5.82 9.88 -14.03
N ILE A 155 4.58 9.99 -14.52
CA ILE A 155 4.05 9.15 -15.61
C ILE A 155 4.33 9.78 -16.98
N ASP A 156 4.19 11.10 -17.06
CA ASP A 156 4.53 11.91 -18.22
C ASP A 156 5.01 13.30 -17.78
N ASP A 157 5.23 14.21 -18.71
CA ASP A 157 5.77 15.54 -18.40
C ASP A 157 4.88 16.37 -17.45
N ASN A 158 3.59 16.03 -17.33
CA ASN A 158 2.60 16.82 -16.61
C ASN A 158 1.97 16.09 -15.42
N THR A 159 2.06 14.74 -15.35
CA THR A 159 1.37 13.92 -14.36
C THR A 159 2.36 13.35 -13.36
N GLN A 160 2.33 13.87 -12.15
CA GLN A 160 3.17 13.44 -11.04
C GLN A 160 2.33 13.29 -9.78
N PHE A 161 2.48 12.17 -9.08
CA PHE A 161 1.81 11.90 -7.81
C PHE A 161 2.56 10.89 -6.96
N LYS A 162 2.14 10.75 -5.71
CA LYS A 162 2.69 9.77 -4.78
C LYS A 162 2.11 8.38 -5.01
N VAL A 163 2.92 7.36 -4.82
CA VAL A 163 2.54 5.94 -4.85
C VAL A 163 3.01 5.26 -3.57
N CYS A 164 2.18 4.38 -3.03
CA CYS A 164 2.53 3.52 -1.90
C CYS A 164 3.70 2.61 -2.24
N THR A 165 4.70 2.51 -1.37
CA THR A 165 5.81 1.56 -1.54
C THR A 165 5.36 0.13 -1.29
N LEU A 166 6.18 -0.86 -1.69
CA LEU A 166 5.87 -2.28 -1.44
C LEU A 166 5.72 -2.60 0.05
N SER A 167 6.53 -1.99 0.92
CA SER A 167 6.40 -2.15 2.38
C SER A 167 5.09 -1.57 2.91
N GLY A 168 4.69 -0.39 2.42
CA GLY A 168 3.40 0.20 2.76
C GLY A 168 2.21 -0.65 2.27
N ILE A 169 2.31 -1.22 1.06
CA ILE A 169 1.29 -2.14 0.54
C ILE A 169 1.14 -3.35 1.46
N VAL A 170 2.24 -3.95 1.92
CA VAL A 170 2.20 -5.09 2.85
C VAL A 170 1.49 -4.71 4.15
N VAL A 171 1.78 -3.55 4.75
CA VAL A 171 1.09 -3.06 5.95
C VAL A 171 -0.42 -2.99 5.73
N LEU A 172 -0.86 -2.27 4.68
CA LEU A 172 -2.29 -2.08 4.40
C LEU A 172 -3.01 -3.39 4.06
N LYS A 173 -2.33 -4.31 3.36
CA LYS A 173 -2.88 -5.63 2.98
C LYS A 173 -3.03 -6.56 4.17
N LEU A 174 -2.07 -6.59 5.09
CA LEU A 174 -2.16 -7.37 6.33
C LEU A 174 -3.32 -6.90 7.20
N ILE A 175 -3.51 -5.58 7.36
CA ILE A 175 -4.64 -5.01 8.11
C ILE A 175 -5.97 -5.36 7.44
N ALA A 176 -6.08 -5.14 6.13
CA ALA A 176 -7.32 -5.41 5.39
C ALA A 176 -7.72 -6.89 5.43
N TRP A 177 -6.72 -7.78 5.35
CA TRP A 177 -6.95 -9.22 5.49
C TRP A 177 -7.36 -9.60 6.92
N ASP A 178 -6.68 -9.08 7.95
CA ASP A 178 -7.01 -9.36 9.35
C ASP A 178 -8.43 -8.91 9.73
N ASP A 179 -8.90 -7.79 9.16
CA ASP A 179 -10.27 -7.30 9.35
C ASP A 179 -11.33 -8.24 8.79
N ARG A 180 -11.07 -8.93 7.67
CA ARG A 180 -12.04 -9.78 6.97
C ARG A 180 -11.36 -10.95 6.26
N PRO A 181 -10.74 -11.89 6.98
CA PRO A 181 -9.92 -12.95 6.39
C PRO A 181 -10.72 -13.88 5.47
N GLU A 182 -12.03 -14.02 5.68
CA GLU A 182 -12.93 -14.88 4.89
C GLU A 182 -13.15 -14.37 3.44
N VAL A 183 -12.92 -13.08 3.16
CA VAL A 183 -13.13 -12.47 1.83
C VAL A 183 -11.90 -11.76 1.27
N ARG A 184 -10.82 -11.66 2.05
CA ARG A 184 -9.61 -10.90 1.69
C ARG A 184 -8.38 -11.78 1.40
N GLY A 185 -8.59 -13.04 1.05
CA GLY A 185 -7.49 -13.96 0.69
C GLY A 185 -6.60 -13.45 -0.45
N ASP A 186 -7.17 -12.64 -1.35
CA ASP A 186 -6.44 -11.98 -2.44
C ASP A 186 -5.41 -10.94 -1.96
N ASP A 187 -5.59 -10.37 -0.75
CA ASP A 187 -4.61 -9.46 -0.17
C ASP A 187 -3.33 -10.21 0.21
N ILE A 188 -3.44 -11.47 0.60
CA ILE A 188 -2.28 -12.33 0.86
C ILE A 188 -1.60 -12.81 -0.44
N ASP A 189 -2.32 -12.88 -1.57
CA ASP A 189 -1.68 -13.08 -2.89
C ASP A 189 -0.70 -11.94 -3.19
N ASP A 190 -1.11 -10.69 -2.94
CA ASP A 190 -0.27 -9.52 -3.17
C ASP A 190 0.95 -9.52 -2.24
N VAL A 191 0.78 -9.87 -0.96
CA VAL A 191 1.89 -10.01 0.01
C VAL A 191 2.86 -11.10 -0.44
N ALA A 192 2.35 -12.27 -0.86
CA ALA A 192 3.19 -13.37 -1.34
C ALA A 192 3.98 -12.98 -2.60
N ASP A 193 3.37 -12.28 -3.56
CA ASP A 193 4.07 -11.81 -4.75
C ASP A 193 5.17 -10.80 -4.40
N ILE A 194 4.94 -9.92 -3.42
CA ILE A 194 5.97 -8.99 -2.93
C ILE A 194 7.12 -9.77 -2.29
N LEU A 195 6.84 -10.69 -1.36
CA LEU A 195 7.87 -11.50 -0.69
C LEU A 195 8.73 -12.25 -1.70
N ARG A 196 8.12 -12.92 -2.71
CA ARG A 196 8.81 -13.69 -3.75
C ARG A 196 9.85 -12.90 -4.52
N HIS A 197 9.64 -11.59 -4.70
CA HIS A 197 10.48 -10.76 -5.54
C HIS A 197 11.30 -9.73 -4.74
N TYR A 198 11.08 -9.61 -3.43
CA TYR A 198 11.61 -8.50 -2.63
C TYR A 198 13.13 -8.44 -2.62
N PHE A 199 13.82 -9.60 -2.55
CA PHE A 199 15.27 -9.64 -2.65
C PHE A 199 15.76 -9.09 -3.99
N ARG A 200 15.20 -9.58 -5.10
CA ARG A 200 15.58 -9.13 -6.44
C ARG A 200 15.41 -7.62 -6.62
N PHE A 201 14.36 -7.04 -6.06
CA PHE A 201 14.07 -5.61 -6.20
C PHE A 201 14.97 -4.73 -5.34
N ASN A 202 15.48 -5.25 -4.25
CA ASN A 202 16.22 -4.48 -3.24
C ASN A 202 17.65 -4.99 -3.03
N SER A 203 18.15 -5.89 -3.87
CA SER A 203 19.45 -6.54 -3.69
C SER A 203 20.59 -5.54 -3.51
N GLU A 204 20.66 -4.46 -4.30
CA GLU A 204 21.66 -3.41 -4.17
C GLU A 204 21.62 -2.75 -2.78
N SER A 205 20.44 -2.32 -2.33
CA SER A 205 20.27 -1.70 -1.00
C SER A 205 20.60 -2.67 0.13
N ILE A 206 20.24 -3.95 -0.01
CA ILE A 206 20.52 -4.99 0.99
C ILE A 206 22.03 -5.21 1.09
N TRP A 207 22.72 -5.37 -0.04
CA TRP A 207 24.17 -5.58 -0.07
C TRP A 207 24.95 -4.36 0.45
N GLU A 208 24.53 -3.15 0.08
CA GLU A 208 25.29 -1.95 0.43
C GLU A 208 25.05 -1.45 1.86
N LYS A 209 23.83 -1.59 2.38
CA LYS A 209 23.39 -0.92 3.62
C LYS A 209 22.93 -1.84 4.72
N HIS A 210 22.67 -3.11 4.39
CA HIS A 210 22.11 -4.10 5.29
C HIS A 210 22.88 -5.41 5.28
N PHE A 211 24.23 -5.30 5.10
CA PHE A 211 25.11 -6.45 5.07
C PHE A 211 25.11 -7.24 6.40
N ASP A 212 24.70 -6.60 7.48
CA ASP A 212 24.47 -7.22 8.78
C ASP A 212 23.41 -8.32 8.77
N LEU A 213 22.54 -8.36 7.76
CA LEU A 213 21.54 -9.42 7.58
C LEU A 213 22.10 -10.75 7.03
N PHE A 214 23.33 -10.73 6.51
CA PHE A 214 24.01 -11.93 6.02
C PHE A 214 24.76 -12.67 7.15
N ILE A 215 24.10 -12.77 8.31
CA ILE A 215 24.59 -13.49 9.48
C ILE A 215 23.87 -14.84 9.50
N ASP A 216 24.59 -15.87 9.92
CA ASP A 216 24.09 -17.23 9.96
C ASP A 216 23.72 -17.78 8.55
N ASP A 217 23.18 -18.97 8.46
CA ASP A 217 22.84 -19.63 7.19
C ASP A 217 21.48 -19.18 6.62
N ALA A 218 21.06 -17.93 6.84
CA ALA A 218 19.79 -17.41 6.34
C ALA A 218 19.77 -17.36 4.81
N GLY A 219 18.71 -17.84 4.21
CA GLY A 219 18.46 -17.77 2.77
C GLY A 219 18.16 -16.34 2.30
N LEU A 220 18.33 -16.08 1.01
CA LEU A 220 18.09 -14.74 0.44
C LEU A 220 16.66 -14.24 0.65
N ASP A 221 15.66 -15.12 0.64
CA ASP A 221 14.26 -14.76 0.88
C ASP A 221 14.02 -14.39 2.36
N GLU A 222 14.71 -15.04 3.28
CA GLU A 222 14.67 -14.73 4.71
C GLU A 222 15.33 -13.39 5.01
N ILE A 223 16.51 -13.13 4.42
CA ILE A 223 17.20 -11.83 4.49
C ILE A 223 16.29 -10.72 3.93
N ALA A 224 15.68 -10.95 2.78
CA ALA A 224 14.77 -9.99 2.17
C ALA A 224 13.52 -9.74 3.05
N SER A 225 13.00 -10.79 3.68
CA SER A 225 11.88 -10.69 4.62
C SER A 225 12.24 -9.84 5.85
N GLN A 226 13.44 -10.03 6.41
CA GLN A 226 13.92 -9.20 7.52
C GLN A 226 14.14 -7.75 7.11
N TYR A 227 14.70 -7.51 5.91
CA TYR A 227 14.82 -6.16 5.37
C TYR A 227 13.44 -5.50 5.17
N LEU A 228 12.45 -6.22 4.61
CA LEU A 228 11.07 -5.74 4.52
C LEU A 228 10.51 -5.41 5.91
N GLY A 229 10.82 -6.23 6.90
CA GLY A 229 10.46 -5.96 8.30
C GLY A 229 11.03 -4.64 8.82
N ARG A 230 12.30 -4.32 8.52
CA ARG A 230 12.89 -3.02 8.85
C ARG A 230 12.15 -1.85 8.20
N GLU A 231 11.79 -1.99 6.92
CA GLU A 231 11.03 -0.95 6.23
C GLU A 231 9.61 -0.78 6.83
N ILE A 232 8.92 -1.87 7.18
CA ILE A 232 7.65 -1.84 7.89
C ILE A 232 7.82 -1.21 9.29
N GLY A 233 8.87 -1.58 10.00
CA GLY A 233 9.18 -1.01 11.31
C GLY A 233 9.28 0.52 11.29
N LYS A 234 9.88 1.11 10.24
CA LYS A 234 9.95 2.57 10.06
C LYS A 234 8.56 3.20 9.89
N ILE A 235 7.65 2.51 9.23
CA ILE A 235 6.27 2.98 9.04
C ILE A 235 5.53 3.01 10.37
N VAL A 236 5.59 1.91 11.12
CA VAL A 236 4.71 1.71 12.28
C VAL A 236 5.27 2.27 13.60
N ILE A 237 6.57 2.65 13.63
CA ILE A 237 7.24 3.07 14.87
C ILE A 237 6.63 4.32 15.52
N LYS A 238 6.01 5.19 14.73
CA LYS A 238 5.37 6.41 15.23
C LYS A 238 3.98 6.17 15.81
N ASN A 239 3.39 5.03 15.55
CA ASN A 239 2.09 4.60 16.08
C ASN A 239 2.22 3.22 16.72
N LEU A 240 2.44 3.20 18.04
CA LEU A 240 2.68 1.95 18.76
C LEU A 240 1.48 0.99 18.71
N LYS A 241 0.24 1.49 18.64
CA LYS A 241 -0.94 0.64 18.47
C LYS A 241 -0.91 -0.08 17.13
N LEU A 242 -0.55 0.64 16.06
CA LEU A 242 -0.39 0.04 14.73
C LEU A 242 0.76 -0.98 14.72
N LYS A 243 1.90 -0.66 15.36
CA LYS A 243 3.02 -1.59 15.51
C LYS A 243 2.59 -2.88 16.21
N ASP A 244 1.92 -2.75 17.35
CA ASP A 244 1.44 -3.89 18.12
C ASP A 244 0.46 -4.73 17.31
N ARG A 245 -0.44 -4.09 16.55
CA ARG A 245 -1.39 -4.78 15.67
C ARG A 245 -0.69 -5.58 14.57
N ILE A 246 0.28 -4.98 13.86
CA ILE A 246 1.03 -5.67 12.81
C ILE A 246 1.81 -6.84 13.39
N LEU A 247 2.46 -6.66 14.54
CA LEU A 247 3.17 -7.73 15.23
C LEU A 247 2.20 -8.87 15.66
N ASP A 248 1.03 -8.55 16.21
CA ASP A 248 0.03 -9.54 16.60
C ASP A 248 -0.46 -10.37 15.39
N ILE A 249 -0.73 -9.72 14.25
CA ILE A 249 -1.12 -10.41 13.02
C ILE A 249 -0.05 -11.43 12.60
N LEU A 250 1.21 -11.01 12.60
CA LEU A 250 2.34 -11.84 12.18
C LEU A 250 2.65 -12.95 13.21
N GLU A 251 2.61 -12.65 14.52
CA GLU A 251 2.87 -13.62 15.58
C GLU A 251 1.79 -14.71 15.63
N ARG A 252 0.53 -14.39 15.35
CA ARG A 252 -0.52 -15.39 15.14
C ARG A 252 -0.25 -16.27 13.90
N GLY A 253 0.41 -15.72 12.88
CA GLY A 253 0.80 -16.45 11.67
C GLY A 253 1.87 -17.53 11.87
N ILE A 254 2.60 -17.51 12.99
CA ILE A 254 3.61 -18.52 13.34
C ILE A 254 3.21 -19.35 14.57
N SER A 255 2.02 -19.11 15.13
CA SER A 255 1.54 -19.75 16.37
C SER A 255 0.79 -21.05 16.07
N ASP A 256 1.19 -22.14 16.68
CA ASP A 256 0.45 -23.41 16.59
C ASP A 256 -0.89 -23.40 17.35
N THR A 257 -1.02 -22.54 18.36
CA THR A 257 -2.20 -22.49 19.26
C THR A 257 -3.18 -21.38 18.95
N LYS A 258 -2.73 -20.34 18.26
CA LYS A 258 -3.52 -19.13 17.93
C LYS A 258 -3.38 -18.77 16.47
N SER A 259 -3.14 -19.74 15.59
CA SER A 259 -2.96 -19.52 14.16
C SER A 259 -4.14 -18.76 13.58
N ASN A 260 -3.81 -17.77 12.74
CA ASN A 260 -4.77 -17.05 11.92
C ASN A 260 -4.79 -17.56 10.47
N GLY A 261 -4.01 -18.62 10.16
CA GLY A 261 -3.91 -19.23 8.84
C GLY A 261 -3.04 -18.45 7.84
N LEU A 262 -2.29 -17.44 8.26
CA LEU A 262 -1.42 -16.66 7.38
C LEU A 262 -0.30 -17.53 6.77
N ASP A 263 0.33 -18.36 7.58
CA ASP A 263 1.38 -19.30 7.18
C ASP A 263 0.89 -20.32 6.13
N GLU A 264 -0.31 -20.88 6.32
CA GLU A 264 -0.95 -21.81 5.37
C GLU A 264 -1.28 -21.10 4.04
N LEU A 265 -1.84 -19.89 4.11
CA LEU A 265 -2.14 -19.10 2.92
C LEU A 265 -0.85 -18.74 2.16
N LEU A 266 0.18 -18.26 2.84
CA LEU A 266 1.47 -17.95 2.22
C LEU A 266 2.10 -19.20 1.61
N ALA A 267 2.08 -20.35 2.29
CA ALA A 267 2.61 -21.62 1.79
C ALA A 267 1.95 -22.01 0.46
N LYS A 268 0.62 -21.93 0.39
CA LYS A 268 -0.14 -22.17 -0.83
C LYS A 268 0.20 -21.19 -1.95
N LYS A 269 0.36 -19.87 -1.62
CA LYS A 269 0.61 -18.83 -2.62
C LYS A 269 2.06 -18.82 -3.13
N LEU A 270 3.01 -19.13 -2.25
CA LEU A 270 4.44 -19.23 -2.58
C LEU A 270 4.81 -20.57 -3.22
N ASP A 271 3.93 -21.58 -3.14
CA ASP A 271 4.20 -22.97 -3.52
C ASP A 271 5.39 -23.50 -2.72
N ASN A 272 5.32 -23.38 -1.40
CA ASN A 272 6.39 -23.74 -0.47
C ASN A 272 5.81 -24.38 0.80
N THR A 273 6.67 -24.80 1.74
CA THR A 273 6.23 -25.42 3.00
C THR A 273 5.74 -24.37 4.00
N ILE A 274 4.93 -24.80 4.96
CA ILE A 274 4.46 -23.97 6.07
C ILE A 274 5.66 -23.52 6.93
N GLU A 275 6.61 -24.41 7.17
CA GLU A 275 7.82 -24.11 7.94
C GLU A 275 8.65 -23.01 7.29
N PHE A 276 8.82 -23.02 5.97
CA PHE A 276 9.49 -21.97 5.24
C PHE A 276 8.73 -20.64 5.39
N CYS A 277 7.42 -20.64 5.25
CA CYS A 277 6.62 -19.41 5.40
C CYS A 277 6.66 -18.89 6.84
N ARG A 278 6.66 -19.74 7.84
CA ARG A 278 6.87 -19.35 9.25
C ARG A 278 8.25 -18.73 9.46
N SER A 279 9.29 -19.24 8.79
CA SER A 279 10.62 -18.62 8.81
C SER A 279 10.60 -17.22 8.22
N LEU A 280 9.97 -17.02 7.06
CA LEU A 280 9.81 -15.68 6.45
C LEU A 280 9.09 -14.72 7.40
N ILE A 281 7.97 -15.15 8.00
CA ILE A 281 7.21 -14.33 8.96
C ILE A 281 8.08 -13.99 10.18
N SER A 282 8.86 -14.94 10.69
CA SER A 282 9.75 -14.72 11.83
C SER A 282 10.82 -13.67 11.53
N HIS A 283 11.43 -13.72 10.36
CA HIS A 283 12.40 -12.72 9.91
C HIS A 283 11.73 -11.34 9.72
N LEU A 284 10.51 -11.30 9.20
CA LEU A 284 9.73 -10.07 9.09
C LEU A 284 9.49 -9.43 10.47
N ILE A 285 9.07 -10.23 11.46
CA ILE A 285 8.89 -9.81 12.86
C ILE A 285 10.20 -9.26 13.44
N ASN A 286 11.32 -9.97 13.22
CA ASN A 286 12.64 -9.54 13.71
C ASN A 286 13.00 -8.17 13.14
N GLY A 287 12.86 -7.98 11.83
CA GLY A 287 13.12 -6.70 11.19
C GLY A 287 12.29 -5.54 11.75
N ILE A 288 10.99 -5.76 12.02
CA ILE A 288 10.12 -4.75 12.66
C ILE A 288 10.63 -4.39 14.06
N LYS A 289 11.03 -5.41 14.85
CA LYS A 289 11.51 -5.23 16.23
C LYS A 289 12.89 -4.56 16.32
N GLU A 290 13.70 -4.64 15.27
CA GLU A 290 15.02 -3.98 15.22
C GLU A 290 14.93 -2.45 15.14
N ILE A 291 13.81 -1.88 14.71
CA ILE A 291 13.65 -0.44 14.64
C ILE A 291 13.38 0.12 16.05
N PRO A 292 14.31 0.94 16.60
CA PRO A 292 14.18 1.42 17.96
C PRO A 292 13.05 2.41 18.10
N GLU A 293 12.32 2.31 19.20
CA GLU A 293 11.34 3.33 19.58
C GLU A 293 12.08 4.62 19.95
N ASN A 294 11.72 5.72 19.28
CA ASN A 294 12.22 7.03 19.67
C ASN A 294 11.71 7.36 21.07
N LYS A 295 12.62 7.43 22.03
CA LYS A 295 12.34 7.84 23.42
C LYS A 295 12.06 9.34 23.50
#